data_2747eec2fcf8142a42f3b59ebb5818a7
#
_entry.id   2747eec2fcf8142a42f3b59ebb5818a7
#
_cell.length_a   1.000
_cell.length_b   1.000
_cell.length_c   1.000
_cell.angle_alpha   90.00
_cell.angle_beta   90.00
_cell.angle_gamma   90.00
#
_symmetry.space_group_name_H-M   'P 1'
#
loop_
_entity.id
_entity.type
_entity.pdbx_description
1 polymer ?
#
loop_
_entity_poly.entity_id
_entity_poly.type
_entity_poly.pdbx_seq_one_letter_code
_entity_poly.pdbx_strand_id
1 'polypeptide(L)'
;MLAILKALAFSGGDWIIWALIACSILALAVIIERGLFLKKEETAFLALQNSLMAGDEKINLSEFDGSTSRLLADALTDRSRKKPFNSELFAAKSWTEKNLLEKRLLILGTLGSNAPFIGLLGTVLGVIKAFHDLSQSGAGPEVVMKGLSEALVTTAIGLFVAIPCVISYNYFQDKVQKILSGTESLIVLIRSRSE
;
A
#
# COMPACT_ATOMS: atom_id res chain seq x y z
N MET A 1 12.32 -19.05 25.92
CA MET A 1 12.16 -19.05 24.45
C MET A 1 11.65 -20.38 23.92
N LEU A 2 12.32 -21.52 24.18
CA LEU A 2 11.89 -22.84 23.72
C LEU A 2 10.51 -23.30 24.28
N ALA A 3 10.16 -22.93 25.51
CA ALA A 3 8.87 -23.24 26.10
C ALA A 3 7.69 -22.50 25.43
N ILE A 4 7.90 -21.24 25.06
CA ILE A 4 6.92 -20.44 24.33
C ILE A 4 6.71 -20.97 22.93
N LEU A 5 7.80 -21.34 22.23
CA LEU A 5 7.75 -21.96 20.90
C LEU A 5 6.99 -23.31 20.94
N LYS A 6 7.24 -24.14 21.97
CA LYS A 6 6.48 -25.39 22.15
C LYS A 6 5.00 -25.12 22.42
N ALA A 7 4.66 -24.18 23.29
CA ALA A 7 3.28 -23.84 23.57
C ALA A 7 2.53 -23.34 22.32
N LEU A 8 3.18 -22.50 21.50
CA LEU A 8 2.66 -22.04 20.22
C LEU A 8 2.52 -23.18 19.19
N ALA A 9 3.49 -24.10 19.12
CA ALA A 9 3.44 -25.25 18.22
C ALA A 9 2.28 -26.21 18.56
N PHE A 10 1.99 -26.40 19.85
CA PHE A 10 0.94 -27.31 20.30
C PHE A 10 -0.45 -26.65 20.38
N SER A 11 -0.55 -25.31 20.35
CA SER A 11 -1.85 -24.62 20.26
C SER A 11 -2.53 -24.76 18.90
N GLY A 12 -1.83 -25.30 17.92
CA GLY A 12 -2.33 -25.41 16.55
C GLY A 12 -2.28 -24.10 15.75
N GLY A 13 -2.61 -24.16 14.48
CA GLY A 13 -2.58 -23.01 13.57
C GLY A 13 -3.78 -22.05 13.66
N ASP A 14 -4.76 -22.32 14.53
CA ASP A 14 -6.04 -21.62 14.56
C ASP A 14 -5.90 -20.11 14.81
N TRP A 15 -5.01 -19.69 15.71
CA TRP A 15 -4.73 -18.28 15.97
C TRP A 15 -4.14 -17.54 14.77
N ILE A 16 -3.43 -18.27 13.88
CA ILE A 16 -2.86 -17.71 12.64
C ILE A 16 -3.97 -17.35 11.67
N ILE A 17 -5.01 -18.16 11.59
CA ILE A 17 -6.19 -17.86 10.74
C ILE A 17 -6.83 -16.56 11.22
N TRP A 18 -7.03 -16.37 12.52
CA TRP A 18 -7.57 -15.12 13.07
C TRP A 18 -6.67 -13.92 12.82
N ALA A 19 -5.35 -14.10 12.94
CA ALA A 19 -4.39 -13.06 12.61
C ALA A 19 -4.47 -12.66 11.11
N LEU A 20 -4.56 -13.65 10.21
CA LEU A 20 -4.71 -13.40 8.77
C LEU A 20 -6.05 -12.73 8.44
N ILE A 21 -7.14 -13.09 9.11
CA ILE A 21 -8.44 -12.42 8.97
C ILE A 21 -8.33 -10.95 9.40
N ALA A 22 -7.71 -10.67 10.54
CA ALA A 22 -7.47 -9.29 10.98
C ALA A 22 -6.61 -8.51 9.98
N CYS A 23 -5.55 -9.12 9.44
CA CYS A 23 -4.74 -8.54 8.37
C CYS A 23 -5.55 -8.26 7.10
N SER A 24 -6.48 -9.16 6.74
CA SER A 24 -7.37 -8.99 5.57
C SER A 24 -8.30 -7.79 5.75
N ILE A 25 -8.91 -7.64 6.92
CA ILE A 25 -9.78 -6.49 7.24
C ILE A 25 -8.97 -5.18 7.19
N LEU A 26 -7.77 -5.16 7.77
CA LEU A 26 -6.89 -4.00 7.73
C LEU A 26 -6.48 -3.66 6.29
N ALA A 27 -6.11 -4.67 5.49
CA ALA A 27 -5.75 -4.48 4.09
C ALA A 27 -6.91 -3.87 3.29
N LEU A 28 -8.11 -4.41 3.45
CA LEU A 28 -9.31 -3.91 2.76
C LEU A 28 -9.63 -2.46 3.15
N ALA A 29 -9.54 -2.12 4.43
CA ALA A 29 -9.73 -0.75 4.91
C ALA A 29 -8.72 0.22 4.27
N VAL A 30 -7.44 -0.15 4.20
CA VAL A 30 -6.40 0.67 3.56
C VAL A 30 -6.62 0.77 2.05
N ILE A 31 -7.00 -0.30 1.38
CA ILE A 31 -7.28 -0.30 -0.07
C ILE A 31 -8.41 0.68 -0.39
N ILE A 32 -9.50 0.62 0.35
CA ILE A 32 -10.66 1.52 0.14
C ILE A 32 -10.26 2.97 0.43
N GLU A 33 -9.64 3.23 1.58
CA GLU A 33 -9.23 4.58 1.97
C GLU A 33 -8.28 5.19 0.93
N ARG A 34 -7.24 4.46 0.55
CA ARG A 34 -6.23 4.94 -0.41
C ARG A 34 -6.78 5.04 -1.82
N GLY A 35 -7.64 4.11 -2.22
CA GLY A 35 -8.34 4.16 -3.52
C GLY A 35 -9.15 5.44 -3.68
N LEU A 36 -9.94 5.81 -2.67
CA LEU A 36 -10.73 7.03 -2.69
C LEU A 36 -9.85 8.29 -2.64
N PHE A 37 -8.83 8.30 -1.78
CA PHE A 37 -7.90 9.42 -1.65
C PHE A 37 -7.13 9.68 -2.96
N LEU A 38 -6.47 8.66 -3.51
CA LEU A 38 -5.69 8.80 -4.74
C LEU A 38 -6.55 9.07 -5.97
N LYS A 39 -7.81 8.62 -6.00
CA LYS A 39 -8.75 8.99 -7.05
C LYS A 39 -9.07 10.49 -7.01
N LYS A 40 -9.26 11.08 -5.81
CA LYS A 40 -9.47 12.52 -5.65
C LYS A 40 -8.25 13.31 -6.13
N GLU A 41 -7.04 12.90 -5.73
CA GLU A 41 -5.78 13.53 -6.15
C GLU A 41 -5.57 13.47 -7.68
N GLU A 42 -5.82 12.31 -8.28
CA GLU A 42 -5.73 12.12 -9.74
C GLU A 42 -6.72 13.00 -10.49
N THR A 43 -7.97 13.10 -10.01
CA THR A 43 -8.99 13.97 -10.62
C THR A 43 -8.58 15.43 -10.55
N ALA A 44 -8.05 15.88 -9.42
CA ALA A 44 -7.53 17.24 -9.25
C ALA A 44 -6.34 17.51 -10.18
N PHE A 45 -5.41 16.55 -10.29
CA PHE A 45 -4.29 16.64 -11.24
C PHE A 45 -4.75 16.78 -12.69
N LEU A 46 -5.68 15.91 -13.15
CA LEU A 46 -6.18 15.94 -14.52
C LEU A 46 -6.96 17.24 -14.84
N ALA A 47 -7.77 17.72 -13.91
CA ALA A 47 -8.48 18.97 -14.06
C ALA A 47 -7.51 20.15 -14.23
N LEU A 48 -6.47 20.20 -13.39
CA LEU A 48 -5.46 21.25 -13.46
C LEU A 48 -4.61 21.15 -14.74
N GLN A 49 -4.25 19.95 -15.15
CA GLN A 49 -3.54 19.70 -16.41
C GLN A 49 -4.36 20.21 -17.60
N ASN A 50 -5.66 19.93 -17.65
CA ASN A 50 -6.56 20.37 -18.73
C ASN A 50 -6.67 21.90 -18.77
N SER A 51 -6.82 22.57 -17.62
CA SER A 51 -6.89 24.04 -17.53
C SER A 51 -5.59 24.70 -18.02
N LEU A 52 -4.42 24.15 -17.64
CA LEU A 52 -3.12 24.62 -18.10
C LEU A 52 -2.91 24.42 -19.61
N MET A 53 -3.38 23.31 -20.15
CA MET A 53 -3.28 23.03 -21.59
C MET A 53 -4.25 23.88 -22.43
N ALA A 54 -5.42 24.23 -21.89
CA ALA A 54 -6.37 25.13 -22.51
C ALA A 54 -5.88 26.62 -22.61
N GLY A 55 -4.79 26.93 -21.91
CA GLY A 55 -4.19 28.28 -21.97
C GLY A 55 -4.84 29.29 -21.03
N ASP A 56 -5.58 28.82 -20.01
CA ASP A 56 -6.14 29.69 -19.00
C ASP A 56 -5.02 30.40 -18.20
N GLU A 57 -4.85 31.68 -18.48
CA GLU A 57 -3.78 32.49 -17.89
C GLU A 57 -4.02 32.83 -16.41
N LYS A 58 -5.25 32.67 -15.92
CA LYS A 58 -5.69 32.94 -14.56
C LYS A 58 -6.22 31.70 -13.86
N ILE A 59 -5.36 30.69 -13.68
CA ILE A 59 -5.75 29.51 -12.93
C ILE A 59 -5.82 29.89 -11.44
N ASN A 60 -7.02 29.79 -10.90
CA ASN A 60 -7.24 29.95 -9.46
C ASN A 60 -6.90 28.64 -8.74
N LEU A 61 -5.64 28.50 -8.35
CA LEU A 61 -5.13 27.28 -7.67
C LEU A 61 -5.87 26.96 -6.37
N SER A 62 -6.57 27.93 -5.78
CA SER A 62 -7.35 27.71 -4.56
C SER A 62 -8.61 26.87 -4.78
N GLU A 63 -9.05 26.69 -6.03
CA GLU A 63 -10.17 25.80 -6.40
C GLU A 63 -9.76 24.34 -6.44
N PHE A 64 -8.46 24.04 -6.53
CA PHE A 64 -7.94 22.70 -6.64
C PHE A 64 -7.28 22.28 -5.33
N ASP A 65 -7.96 21.47 -4.54
CA ASP A 65 -7.39 20.89 -3.31
C ASP A 65 -6.62 19.59 -3.65
N GLY A 66 -5.30 19.63 -3.53
CA GLY A 66 -4.45 18.45 -3.81
C GLY A 66 -2.96 18.74 -3.77
N SER A 67 -2.16 17.68 -3.82
CA SER A 67 -0.69 17.74 -3.81
C SER A 67 -0.15 18.51 -5.00
N THR A 68 -0.76 18.32 -6.18
CA THR A 68 -0.39 19.02 -7.42
C THR A 68 -0.59 20.52 -7.32
N SER A 69 -1.72 20.98 -6.76
CA SER A 69 -2.00 22.41 -6.61
C SER A 69 -1.03 23.08 -5.63
N ARG A 70 -0.67 22.41 -4.55
CA ARG A 70 0.33 22.89 -3.59
C ARG A 70 1.72 23.07 -4.21
N LEU A 71 2.17 22.08 -4.99
CA LEU A 71 3.46 22.16 -5.69
C LEU A 71 3.48 23.26 -6.77
N LEU A 72 2.37 23.39 -7.53
CA LEU A 72 2.25 24.43 -8.57
C LEU A 72 2.09 25.83 -8.00
N ALA A 73 1.37 26.00 -6.89
CA ALA A 73 1.21 27.29 -6.23
C ALA A 73 2.57 27.92 -5.87
N ASP A 74 3.48 27.11 -5.37
CA ASP A 74 4.83 27.56 -5.05
C ASP A 74 5.62 27.98 -6.30
N ALA A 75 5.56 27.17 -7.37
CA ALA A 75 6.24 27.48 -8.63
C ALA A 75 5.71 28.76 -9.29
N LEU A 76 4.38 29.00 -9.24
CA LEU A 76 3.76 30.20 -9.76
C LEU A 76 4.01 31.44 -8.87
N THR A 77 4.10 31.27 -7.55
CA THR A 77 4.41 32.35 -6.62
C THR A 77 5.84 32.85 -6.82
N ASP A 78 6.79 31.96 -7.02
CA ASP A 78 8.17 32.33 -7.32
C ASP A 78 8.28 33.07 -8.68
N ARG A 79 7.49 32.65 -9.67
CA ARG A 79 7.37 33.37 -10.95
C ARG A 79 6.84 34.79 -10.78
N SER A 80 5.75 34.99 -10.02
CA SER A 80 5.17 36.31 -9.79
C SER A 80 6.12 37.28 -9.08
N ARG A 81 7.01 36.76 -8.24
CA ARG A 81 8.03 37.50 -7.50
C ARG A 81 9.34 37.72 -8.27
N LYS A 82 9.43 37.24 -9.53
CA LYS A 82 10.66 37.26 -10.36
C LYS A 82 11.88 36.65 -9.64
N LYS A 83 11.66 35.67 -8.77
CA LYS A 83 12.72 34.95 -8.11
C LYS A 83 13.23 33.81 -8.98
N PRO A 84 14.53 33.51 -8.97
CA PRO A 84 15.04 32.31 -9.62
C PRO A 84 14.41 31.07 -8.97
N PHE A 85 14.01 30.12 -9.82
CA PHE A 85 13.47 28.86 -9.33
C PHE A 85 14.52 28.10 -8.52
N ASN A 86 14.16 27.79 -7.28
CA ASN A 86 15.01 26.98 -6.42
C ASN A 86 14.66 25.51 -6.58
N SER A 87 15.47 24.80 -7.39
CA SER A 87 15.29 23.36 -7.65
C SER A 87 15.42 22.50 -6.39
N GLU A 88 16.26 22.89 -5.44
CA GLU A 88 16.44 22.15 -4.17
C GLU A 88 15.21 22.28 -3.29
N LEU A 89 14.65 23.48 -3.16
CA LEU A 89 13.41 23.68 -2.41
C LEU A 89 12.24 22.94 -3.03
N PHE A 90 12.15 22.94 -4.37
CA PHE A 90 11.12 22.18 -5.08
C PHE A 90 11.28 20.67 -4.85
N ALA A 91 12.50 20.12 -4.95
CA ALA A 91 12.76 18.72 -4.68
C ALA A 91 12.38 18.31 -3.23
N ALA A 92 12.70 19.17 -2.24
CA ALA A 92 12.31 18.94 -0.85
C ALA A 92 10.80 18.91 -0.65
N LYS A 93 10.06 19.80 -1.32
CA LYS A 93 8.59 19.84 -1.27
C LYS A 93 7.96 18.66 -2.00
N SER A 94 8.45 18.32 -3.18
CA SER A 94 8.03 17.11 -3.92
C SER A 94 8.21 15.85 -3.08
N TRP A 95 9.32 15.74 -2.36
CA TRP A 95 9.56 14.63 -1.44
C TRP A 95 8.52 14.59 -0.30
N THR A 96 8.18 15.75 0.26
CA THR A 96 7.16 15.86 1.32
C THR A 96 5.78 15.43 0.80
N GLU A 97 5.36 15.92 -0.37
CA GLU A 97 4.09 15.53 -0.99
C GLU A 97 4.08 14.04 -1.37
N LYS A 98 5.20 13.50 -1.86
CA LYS A 98 5.36 12.07 -2.10
C LYS A 98 5.07 11.24 -0.85
N ASN A 99 5.66 11.61 0.29
CA ASN A 99 5.44 10.90 1.56
C ASN A 99 3.97 10.96 2.02
N LEU A 100 3.27 12.07 1.74
CA LEU A 100 1.83 12.20 2.03
C LEU A 100 1.00 11.28 1.13
N LEU A 101 1.31 11.22 -0.16
CA LEU A 101 0.64 10.35 -1.12
C LEU A 101 0.88 8.87 -0.83
N GLU A 102 2.11 8.49 -0.45
CA GLU A 102 2.51 7.12 -0.13
C GLU A 102 2.10 6.67 1.28
N LYS A 103 1.58 7.58 2.09
CA LYS A 103 1.16 7.27 3.47
C LYS A 103 0.29 6.01 3.51
N ARG A 104 0.60 5.07 4.41
CA ARG A 104 -0.09 3.78 4.60
C ARG A 104 0.07 2.75 3.47
N LEU A 105 0.64 3.10 2.30
CA LEU A 105 0.90 2.10 1.27
C LEU A 105 1.89 1.03 1.76
N LEU A 106 2.82 1.41 2.63
CA LEU A 106 3.75 0.49 3.28
C LEU A 106 3.04 -0.68 3.97
N ILE A 107 1.84 -0.45 4.54
CA ILE A 107 1.04 -1.52 5.18
C ILE A 107 0.66 -2.58 4.14
N LEU A 108 0.20 -2.16 2.96
CA LEU A 108 -0.14 -3.10 1.89
C LEU A 108 1.08 -3.85 1.38
N GLY A 109 2.20 -3.16 1.19
CA GLY A 109 3.47 -3.78 0.80
C GLY A 109 3.94 -4.81 1.81
N THR A 110 3.88 -4.48 3.10
CA THR A 110 4.27 -5.37 4.19
C THR A 110 3.34 -6.59 4.30
N LEU A 111 2.02 -6.39 4.24
CA LEU A 111 1.06 -7.49 4.29
C LEU A 111 1.19 -8.38 3.04
N GLY A 112 1.34 -7.79 1.87
CA GLY A 112 1.49 -8.52 0.62
C GLY A 112 2.73 -9.42 0.61
N SER A 113 3.85 -8.93 1.14
CA SER A 113 5.10 -9.71 1.20
C SER A 113 5.14 -10.73 2.33
N ASN A 114 4.48 -10.49 3.48
CA ASN A 114 4.63 -11.34 4.66
C ASN A 114 3.44 -12.29 4.90
N ALA A 115 2.23 -11.98 4.43
CA ALA A 115 1.06 -12.84 4.65
C ALA A 115 1.25 -14.28 4.14
N PRO A 116 1.92 -14.56 2.99
CA PRO A 116 2.21 -15.92 2.56
C PRO A 116 3.09 -16.68 3.54
N PHE A 117 4.08 -16.02 4.14
CA PHE A 117 4.97 -16.64 5.13
C PHE A 117 4.26 -16.92 6.45
N ILE A 118 3.32 -16.05 6.85
CA ILE A 118 2.45 -16.30 8.00
C ILE A 118 1.55 -17.51 7.72
N GLY A 119 1.00 -17.62 6.52
CA GLY A 119 0.25 -18.80 6.09
C GLY A 119 1.08 -20.09 6.09
N LEU A 120 2.31 -20.02 5.58
CA LEU A 120 3.27 -21.14 5.62
C LEU A 120 3.61 -21.55 7.05
N LEU A 121 3.82 -20.58 7.94
CA LEU A 121 4.02 -20.87 9.37
C LEU A 121 2.84 -21.67 9.94
N GLY A 122 1.61 -21.30 9.55
CA GLY A 122 0.40 -22.02 9.96
C GLY A 122 0.40 -23.48 9.52
N THR A 123 0.84 -23.78 8.30
CA THR A 123 0.96 -25.17 7.86
C THR A 123 1.99 -25.94 8.66
N VAL A 124 3.15 -25.35 8.94
CA VAL A 124 4.20 -26.00 9.73
C VAL A 124 3.69 -26.36 11.13
N LEU A 125 3.01 -25.41 11.81
CA LEU A 125 2.46 -25.65 13.15
C LEU A 125 1.32 -26.67 13.12
N GLY A 126 0.45 -26.63 12.09
CA GLY A 126 -0.63 -27.59 11.93
C GLY A 126 -0.13 -29.03 11.70
N VAL A 127 0.92 -29.18 10.90
CA VAL A 127 1.58 -30.47 10.66
C VAL A 127 2.21 -31.01 11.95
N ILE A 128 2.94 -30.16 12.70
CA ILE A 128 3.54 -30.54 13.98
C ILE A 128 2.45 -31.04 14.95
N LYS A 129 1.35 -30.33 15.05
CA LYS A 129 0.21 -30.70 15.90
C LYS A 129 -0.39 -32.05 15.46
N ALA A 130 -0.63 -32.23 14.17
CA ALA A 130 -1.21 -33.48 13.64
C ALA A 130 -0.38 -34.71 13.98
N PHE A 131 0.96 -34.63 13.86
CA PHE A 131 1.86 -35.70 14.26
C PHE A 131 1.95 -35.89 15.77
N HIS A 132 1.89 -34.80 16.53
CA HIS A 132 1.85 -34.89 17.99
C HIS A 132 0.59 -35.62 18.46
N ASP A 133 -0.57 -35.27 17.96
CA ASP A 133 -1.86 -35.88 18.31
C ASP A 133 -1.89 -37.37 17.94
N LEU A 134 -1.30 -37.73 16.80
CA LEU A 134 -1.11 -39.14 16.42
C LEU A 134 -0.28 -39.92 17.45
N SER A 135 0.81 -39.29 17.92
CA SER A 135 1.74 -39.96 18.89
C SER A 135 1.13 -40.14 20.27
N GLN A 136 0.18 -39.28 20.66
CA GLN A 136 -0.44 -39.30 22.00
C GLN A 136 -1.70 -40.15 22.08
N SER A 137 -2.52 -40.15 21.03
CA SER A 137 -3.86 -40.73 21.08
C SER A 137 -3.95 -42.16 20.54
N GLY A 138 -2.87 -42.68 19.90
CA GLY A 138 -2.96 -43.94 19.15
C GLY A 138 -3.99 -43.92 18.02
N ALA A 139 -4.48 -42.73 17.66
CA ALA A 139 -5.46 -42.51 16.63
C ALA A 139 -4.93 -42.94 15.26
N GLY A 140 -5.81 -43.35 14.38
CA GLY A 140 -5.44 -43.80 13.05
C GLY A 140 -4.96 -42.67 12.11
N PRO A 141 -4.53 -42.99 10.90
CA PRO A 141 -4.05 -42.04 9.88
C PRO A 141 -5.05 -40.93 9.55
N GLU A 142 -6.32 -41.11 9.83
CA GLU A 142 -7.41 -40.15 9.57
C GLU A 142 -7.20 -38.81 10.34
N VAL A 143 -6.67 -38.86 11.56
CA VAL A 143 -6.39 -37.67 12.37
C VAL A 143 -5.30 -36.84 11.73
N VAL A 144 -4.24 -37.49 11.21
CA VAL A 144 -3.18 -36.80 10.50
C VAL A 144 -3.68 -36.18 9.21
N MET A 145 -4.48 -36.90 8.44
CA MET A 145 -5.05 -36.41 7.19
C MET A 145 -5.94 -35.17 7.42
N LYS A 146 -6.74 -35.16 8.48
CA LYS A 146 -7.55 -34.01 8.88
C LYS A 146 -6.65 -32.81 9.25
N GLY A 147 -5.68 -33.01 10.12
CA GLY A 147 -4.77 -31.91 10.54
C GLY A 147 -3.94 -31.35 9.38
N LEU A 148 -3.51 -32.18 8.42
CA LEU A 148 -2.84 -31.73 7.21
C LEU A 148 -3.77 -30.90 6.32
N SER A 149 -5.03 -31.33 6.16
CA SER A 149 -6.02 -30.57 5.38
C SER A 149 -6.28 -29.18 5.98
N GLU A 150 -6.48 -29.09 7.30
CA GLU A 150 -6.65 -27.82 8.02
C GLU A 150 -5.42 -26.91 7.89
N ALA A 151 -4.23 -27.49 7.98
CA ALA A 151 -2.97 -26.77 7.81
C ALA A 151 -2.88 -26.14 6.41
N LEU A 152 -3.16 -26.86 5.35
CA LEU A 152 -3.11 -26.35 3.97
C LEU A 152 -4.05 -25.15 3.74
N VAL A 153 -5.22 -25.13 4.38
CA VAL A 153 -6.17 -24.01 4.33
C VAL A 153 -5.50 -22.71 4.83
N THR A 154 -4.66 -22.79 5.86
CA THR A 154 -3.99 -21.61 6.42
C THR A 154 -3.06 -20.96 5.41
N THR A 155 -2.31 -21.73 4.61
CA THR A 155 -1.49 -21.16 3.52
C THR A 155 -2.35 -20.57 2.43
N ALA A 156 -3.44 -21.22 2.06
CA ALA A 156 -4.37 -20.70 1.05
C ALA A 156 -4.94 -19.32 1.49
N ILE A 157 -5.31 -19.16 2.76
CA ILE A 157 -5.77 -17.88 3.32
C ILE A 157 -4.66 -16.84 3.27
N GLY A 158 -3.42 -17.20 3.63
CA GLY A 158 -2.26 -16.30 3.55
C GLY A 158 -2.03 -15.75 2.14
N LEU A 159 -2.12 -16.60 1.12
CA LEU A 159 -2.04 -16.21 -0.28
C LEU A 159 -3.23 -15.35 -0.72
N PHE A 160 -4.44 -15.69 -0.28
CA PHE A 160 -5.64 -14.93 -0.57
C PHE A 160 -5.59 -13.49 -0.03
N VAL A 161 -4.95 -13.28 1.12
CA VAL A 161 -4.71 -11.94 1.69
C VAL A 161 -3.59 -11.22 0.94
N ALA A 162 -2.52 -11.91 0.59
CA ALA A 162 -1.35 -11.31 -0.02
C ALA A 162 -1.60 -10.77 -1.42
N ILE A 163 -2.30 -11.52 -2.27
CA ILE A 163 -2.49 -11.18 -3.68
C ILE A 163 -3.16 -9.81 -3.88
N PRO A 164 -4.32 -9.51 -3.24
CA PRO A 164 -4.92 -8.18 -3.34
C PRO A 164 -4.04 -7.07 -2.79
N CYS A 165 -3.28 -7.33 -1.72
CA CYS A 165 -2.36 -6.36 -1.12
C CYS A 165 -1.26 -5.95 -2.11
N VAL A 166 -0.60 -6.93 -2.76
CA VAL A 166 0.47 -6.65 -3.74
C VAL A 166 -0.07 -5.91 -4.96
N ILE A 167 -1.19 -6.36 -5.51
CA ILE A 167 -1.81 -5.72 -6.67
C ILE A 167 -2.17 -4.27 -6.35
N SER A 168 -2.83 -4.02 -5.22
CA SER A 168 -3.23 -2.69 -4.81
C SER A 168 -2.04 -1.79 -4.49
N TYR A 169 -1.01 -2.33 -3.82
CA TYR A 169 0.22 -1.61 -3.55
C TYR A 169 0.89 -1.11 -4.83
N ASN A 170 1.12 -2.00 -5.80
CA ASN A 170 1.75 -1.65 -7.06
C ASN A 170 0.91 -0.65 -7.86
N TYR A 171 -0.40 -0.83 -7.90
CA TYR A 171 -1.31 0.09 -8.58
C TYR A 171 -1.28 1.50 -7.97
N PHE A 172 -1.29 1.61 -6.64
CA PHE A 172 -1.25 2.90 -5.96
C PHE A 172 0.13 3.57 -6.08
N GLN A 173 1.21 2.81 -6.03
CA GLN A 173 2.56 3.31 -6.28
C GLN A 173 2.70 3.91 -7.69
N ASP A 174 2.20 3.22 -8.71
CA ASP A 174 2.19 3.72 -10.09
C ASP A 174 1.37 5.02 -10.21
N LYS A 175 0.22 5.10 -9.56
CA LYS A 175 -0.57 6.34 -9.52
C LYS A 175 0.16 7.51 -8.86
N VAL A 176 0.77 7.29 -7.71
CA VAL A 176 1.56 8.32 -7.01
C VAL A 176 2.67 8.83 -7.92
N GLN A 177 3.40 7.92 -8.55
CA GLN A 177 4.48 8.29 -9.46
C GLN A 177 3.99 9.09 -10.67
N LYS A 178 2.85 8.71 -11.27
CA LYS A 178 2.24 9.44 -12.37
C LYS A 178 1.82 10.86 -11.99
N ILE A 179 1.21 11.05 -10.82
CA ILE A 179 0.82 12.37 -10.31
C ILE A 179 2.06 13.25 -10.13
N LEU A 180 3.11 12.73 -9.49
CA LEU A 180 4.33 13.51 -9.22
C LEU A 180 5.09 13.86 -10.50
N SER A 181 5.37 12.90 -11.36
CA SER A 181 6.08 13.14 -12.63
C SER A 181 5.28 14.02 -13.58
N GLY A 182 3.95 13.86 -13.59
CA GLY A 182 3.07 14.75 -14.34
C GLY A 182 3.12 16.18 -13.81
N THR A 183 3.13 16.38 -12.49
CA THR A 183 3.26 17.70 -11.86
C THR A 183 4.58 18.36 -12.20
N GLU A 184 5.69 17.61 -12.16
CA GLU A 184 7.01 18.11 -12.59
C GLU A 184 6.99 18.58 -14.05
N SER A 185 6.37 17.78 -14.92
CA SER A 185 6.22 18.13 -16.35
C SER A 185 5.41 19.42 -16.55
N LEU A 186 4.34 19.62 -15.79
CA LEU A 186 3.55 20.85 -15.84
C LEU A 186 4.36 22.08 -15.40
N ILE A 187 5.19 21.94 -14.37
CA ILE A 187 6.07 23.02 -13.92
C ILE A 187 7.09 23.42 -15.00
N VAL A 188 7.69 22.43 -15.66
CA VAL A 188 8.59 22.68 -16.79
C VAL A 188 7.88 23.42 -17.93
N LEU A 189 6.64 23.03 -18.28
CA LEU A 189 5.83 23.71 -19.28
C LEU A 189 5.49 25.16 -18.91
N ILE A 190 5.12 25.41 -17.67
CA ILE A 190 4.83 26.77 -17.18
C ILE A 190 6.08 27.66 -17.30
N ARG A 191 7.25 27.12 -17.04
CA ARG A 191 8.52 27.84 -17.15
C ARG A 191 8.91 28.14 -18.59
N SER A 192 8.81 27.16 -19.48
CA SER A 192 9.15 27.34 -20.90
C SER A 192 8.28 28.37 -21.63
N ARG A 193 7.06 28.60 -21.16
CA ARG A 193 6.16 29.66 -21.70
C ARG A 193 6.51 31.07 -21.15
N SER A 194 7.47 31.17 -20.25
CA SER A 194 7.87 32.42 -19.59
C SER A 194 9.18 33.03 -20.10
N GLU A 195 9.91 32.28 -20.90
CA GLU A 195 11.08 32.75 -21.67
C GLU A 195 10.64 33.26 -23.05
#